data_2c7879f21b61da219ad604dcbff10454
#
_entry.id   2c7879f21b61da219ad604dcbff10454
#
_cell.length_a   1.000
_cell.length_b   1.000
_cell.length_c   1.000
_cell.angle_alpha   90.00
_cell.angle_beta   90.00
_cell.angle_gamma   90.00
#
_symmetry.space_group_name_H-M   'P 1'
#
loop_
_entity.id
_entity.type
_entity.pdbx_description
1 polymer ?
#
loop_
_entity_poly.entity_id
_entity_poly.type
_entity_poly.pdbx_seq_one_letter_code
_entity_poly.pdbx_strand_id
1 'polypeptide(L)'
;MKYIKPINEFWGDVLKRDLLGETRQEDKFHNKEDLIEYLISEIKKQGKNVAIRNLDVSLVGDLSGLFYNLYNIRNGVKTLDFSGWNTSGIEDMSHMFDSCANLKSLNLSGWDTSKVENMNGMFSTCVSIESLDLSGWNTSNVKDMGHMFWGCESLKSLDISDWETSRVYDMNRMFYGCNNLESLDLSGWNVSNVKDMRSMFSFCKTESLDLSGWNTSNGVDMSGMFYGCPAPYEVIDNKIVKK
;
A
#
# COMPACT_ATOMS: atom_id res chain seq x y z
N MET A 1 14.28 -12.80 -28.91
CA MET A 1 15.21 -13.14 -27.83
C MET A 1 15.87 -11.86 -27.37
N LYS A 2 15.42 -11.25 -26.26
CA LYS A 2 16.09 -10.10 -25.64
C LYS A 2 17.27 -10.66 -24.82
N TYR A 3 18.45 -10.13 -25.06
CA TYR A 3 19.66 -10.47 -24.33
C TYR A 3 19.46 -10.14 -22.85
N ILE A 4 19.38 -11.16 -22.01
CA ILE A 4 19.54 -11.04 -20.57
C ILE A 4 21.05 -10.92 -20.36
N LYS A 5 21.54 -9.76 -19.88
CA LYS A 5 22.94 -9.64 -19.47
C LYS A 5 23.23 -10.69 -18.40
N PRO A 6 24.37 -11.41 -18.48
CA PRO A 6 24.73 -12.34 -17.42
C PRO A 6 24.82 -11.62 -16.08
N ILE A 7 24.26 -12.20 -15.04
CA ILE A 7 24.27 -11.71 -13.64
C ILE A 7 25.66 -11.19 -13.21
N ASN A 8 26.74 -11.79 -13.72
CA ASN A 8 28.12 -11.41 -13.41
C ASN A 8 28.57 -10.05 -13.98
N GLU A 9 27.99 -9.57 -15.08
CA GLU A 9 28.35 -8.26 -15.65
C GLU A 9 27.70 -7.10 -14.87
N PHE A 10 26.46 -7.28 -14.44
CA PHE A 10 25.78 -6.29 -13.57
C PHE A 10 26.52 -6.13 -12.23
N TRP A 11 26.92 -7.24 -11.60
CA TRP A 11 27.69 -7.22 -10.35
C TRP A 11 29.08 -6.62 -10.51
N GLY A 12 29.71 -6.77 -11.68
CA GLY A 12 30.98 -6.13 -11.99
C GLY A 12 30.91 -4.61 -11.98
N ASP A 13 29.81 -4.05 -12.44
CA ASP A 13 29.60 -2.59 -12.50
C ASP A 13 29.20 -2.03 -11.12
N VAL A 14 28.36 -2.72 -10.35
CA VAL A 14 27.95 -2.32 -9.00
C VAL A 14 29.15 -2.36 -8.05
N LEU A 15 29.95 -3.45 -8.05
CA LEU A 15 31.14 -3.59 -7.21
C LEU A 15 32.27 -2.61 -7.58
N LYS A 16 32.42 -2.26 -8.87
CA LYS A 16 33.39 -1.25 -9.29
C LYS A 16 33.01 0.15 -8.80
N ARG A 17 31.74 0.51 -8.80
CA ARG A 17 31.26 1.82 -8.32
C ARG A 17 31.44 1.98 -6.81
N ASP A 18 31.15 0.94 -6.01
CA ASP A 18 31.32 0.95 -4.56
C ASP A 18 32.81 1.09 -4.16
N LEU A 19 33.73 0.55 -4.98
CA LEU A 19 35.19 0.62 -4.76
C LEU A 19 35.82 1.97 -5.14
N LEU A 20 35.17 2.74 -6.05
CA LEU A 20 35.73 4.00 -6.56
C LEU A 20 35.23 5.23 -5.78
N GLY A 21 34.33 5.07 -4.81
CA GLY A 21 33.79 6.20 -4.02
C GLY A 21 33.03 7.23 -4.89
N GLU A 22 32.60 6.84 -6.08
CA GLU A 22 31.80 7.71 -6.94
C GLU A 22 30.46 7.97 -6.29
N THR A 23 30.14 9.24 -6.04
CA THR A 23 28.81 9.68 -5.61
C THR A 23 27.80 9.12 -6.60
N ARG A 24 26.88 8.28 -6.12
CA ARG A 24 25.81 7.67 -6.90
C ARG A 24 25.10 8.76 -7.69
N GLN A 25 25.31 8.79 -8.99
CA GLN A 25 24.34 9.35 -9.90
C GLN A 25 23.05 8.56 -9.64
N GLU A 26 21.95 9.22 -9.35
CA GLU A 26 20.66 8.67 -8.95
C GLU A 26 20.42 7.33 -9.67
N ASP A 27 20.41 6.21 -8.93
CA ASP A 27 20.21 4.89 -9.50
C ASP A 27 18.79 4.86 -10.08
N LYS A 28 18.71 5.05 -11.39
CA LYS A 28 17.47 5.10 -12.13
C LYS A 28 17.15 3.72 -12.68
N PHE A 29 16.01 3.18 -12.24
CA PHE A 29 15.54 1.87 -12.69
C PHE A 29 14.57 2.03 -13.85
N HIS A 30 14.73 1.17 -14.85
CA HIS A 30 13.91 1.17 -16.08
C HIS A 30 12.93 0.00 -16.13
N ASN A 31 13.09 -0.99 -15.27
CA ASN A 31 12.21 -2.15 -15.16
C ASN A 31 12.23 -2.69 -13.73
N LYS A 32 11.22 -3.48 -13.44
CA LYS A 32 10.97 -4.05 -12.11
C LYS A 32 11.95 -5.15 -11.74
N GLU A 33 12.43 -5.90 -12.70
CA GLU A 33 13.36 -7.01 -12.52
C GLU A 33 14.69 -6.52 -11.94
N ASP A 34 15.28 -5.48 -12.54
CA ASP A 34 16.53 -4.88 -12.06
C ASP A 34 16.38 -4.29 -10.66
N LEU A 35 15.22 -3.64 -10.38
CA LEU A 35 14.88 -3.13 -9.06
C LEU A 35 14.79 -4.26 -8.03
N ILE A 36 14.12 -5.37 -8.36
CA ILE A 36 14.00 -6.55 -7.49
C ILE A 36 15.38 -7.11 -7.14
N GLU A 37 16.25 -7.29 -8.13
CA GLU A 37 17.60 -7.81 -7.91
C GLU A 37 18.41 -6.89 -6.98
N TYR A 38 18.34 -5.58 -7.21
CA TYR A 38 18.97 -4.58 -6.35
C TYR A 38 18.44 -4.66 -4.91
N LEU A 39 17.12 -4.70 -4.71
CA LEU A 39 16.51 -4.79 -3.39
C LEU A 39 16.90 -6.08 -2.66
N ILE A 40 16.93 -7.22 -3.33
CA ILE A 40 17.41 -8.48 -2.76
C ILE A 40 18.82 -8.33 -2.21
N SER A 41 19.70 -7.71 -2.98
CA SER A 41 21.09 -7.47 -2.59
C SER A 41 21.17 -6.60 -1.34
N GLU A 42 20.50 -5.45 -1.34
CA GLU A 42 20.52 -4.50 -0.23
C GLU A 42 19.88 -5.08 1.04
N ILE A 43 18.76 -5.80 0.94
CA ILE A 43 18.12 -6.45 2.08
C ILE A 43 19.04 -7.52 2.68
N LYS A 44 19.73 -8.30 1.86
CA LYS A 44 20.72 -9.30 2.36
C LYS A 44 21.88 -8.65 3.09
N LYS A 45 22.35 -7.48 2.64
CA LYS A 45 23.45 -6.73 3.29
C LYS A 45 22.99 -6.10 4.60
N GLN A 46 21.81 -5.48 4.63
CA GLN A 46 21.31 -4.69 5.74
C GLN A 46 20.54 -5.53 6.79
N GLY A 47 20.02 -6.68 6.41
CA GLY A 47 19.30 -7.60 7.28
C GLY A 47 17.89 -7.15 7.63
N LYS A 48 17.59 -6.96 8.93
CA LYS A 48 16.22 -6.72 9.41
C LYS A 48 15.73 -5.29 9.27
N ASN A 49 16.67 -4.33 9.26
CA ASN A 49 16.36 -2.90 9.22
C ASN A 49 16.98 -2.32 7.96
N VAL A 50 16.15 -2.07 6.98
CA VAL A 50 16.56 -1.73 5.62
C VAL A 50 16.27 -0.27 5.34
N ALA A 51 17.28 0.48 4.89
CA ALA A 51 17.15 1.85 4.44
C ALA A 51 17.74 1.99 3.03
N ILE A 52 16.86 2.18 2.06
CA ILE A 52 17.19 2.36 0.64
C ILE A 52 16.46 3.62 0.18
N ARG A 53 17.13 4.76 0.23
CA ARG A 53 16.53 6.08 0.02
C ARG A 53 16.89 6.65 -1.34
N ASN A 54 16.06 7.59 -1.81
CA ASN A 54 16.33 8.44 -2.98
C ASN A 54 16.58 7.69 -4.29
N LEU A 55 15.89 6.55 -4.51
CA LEU A 55 15.92 5.87 -5.81
C LEU A 55 14.99 6.54 -6.82
N ASP A 56 15.38 6.55 -8.08
CA ASP A 56 14.51 6.92 -9.18
C ASP A 56 13.89 5.66 -9.82
N VAL A 57 12.62 5.42 -9.49
CA VAL A 57 11.82 4.33 -10.04
C VAL A 57 10.74 4.82 -11.03
N SER A 58 10.80 6.10 -11.41
CA SER A 58 9.77 6.74 -12.24
C SER A 58 9.56 6.12 -13.62
N LEU A 59 10.52 5.35 -14.12
CA LEU A 59 10.40 4.65 -15.40
C LEU A 59 9.94 3.19 -15.27
N VAL A 60 9.79 2.68 -14.04
CA VAL A 60 9.35 1.29 -13.81
C VAL A 60 7.87 1.12 -14.14
N GLY A 61 7.04 2.12 -13.84
CA GLY A 61 5.60 2.14 -14.11
C GLY A 61 4.77 1.24 -13.19
N ASP A 62 5.26 0.04 -12.88
CA ASP A 62 4.58 -1.00 -12.11
C ASP A 62 5.44 -1.49 -10.93
N LEU A 63 4.98 -1.24 -9.70
CA LEU A 63 5.57 -1.77 -8.46
C LEU A 63 4.70 -2.86 -7.81
N SER A 64 3.69 -3.38 -8.54
CA SER A 64 2.77 -4.38 -8.01
C SER A 64 3.50 -5.62 -7.48
N GLY A 65 3.10 -6.10 -6.30
CA GLY A 65 3.68 -7.29 -5.67
C GLY A 65 5.19 -7.25 -5.43
N LEU A 66 5.82 -6.07 -5.38
CA LEU A 66 7.29 -5.95 -5.28
C LEU A 66 7.84 -6.77 -4.10
N PHE A 67 7.30 -6.59 -2.89
CA PHE A 67 7.71 -7.36 -1.70
C PHE A 67 6.99 -8.70 -1.59
N TYR A 68 5.79 -8.84 -2.12
CA TYR A 68 5.11 -10.13 -2.21
C TYR A 68 5.99 -11.17 -2.92
N ASN A 69 6.64 -10.80 -4.01
CA ASN A 69 7.54 -11.65 -4.77
C ASN A 69 8.88 -11.95 -4.04
N LEU A 70 9.20 -11.19 -2.99
CA LEU A 70 10.40 -11.40 -2.17
C LEU A 70 10.14 -12.32 -0.96
N TYR A 71 9.25 -13.30 -1.08
CA TYR A 71 8.76 -14.14 0.02
C TYR A 71 9.88 -14.80 0.87
N ASN A 72 11.03 -15.10 0.27
CA ASN A 72 12.16 -15.71 0.99
C ASN A 72 12.88 -14.75 1.95
N ILE A 73 12.74 -13.43 1.76
CA ILE A 73 13.47 -12.42 2.53
C ILE A 73 12.57 -11.43 3.26
N ARG A 74 11.37 -11.12 2.74
CA ARG A 74 10.45 -10.15 3.34
C ARG A 74 10.10 -10.46 4.80
N ASN A 75 9.95 -11.74 5.16
CA ASN A 75 9.64 -12.16 6.53
C ASN A 75 10.77 -11.89 7.53
N GLY A 76 11.99 -11.63 7.07
CA GLY A 76 13.09 -11.21 7.91
C GLY A 76 13.11 -9.71 8.20
N VAL A 77 12.43 -8.90 7.39
CA VAL A 77 12.48 -7.44 7.45
C VAL A 77 11.52 -6.92 8.51
N LYS A 78 12.00 -6.00 9.36
CA LYS A 78 11.23 -5.34 10.41
C LYS A 78 10.97 -3.88 10.13
N THR A 79 11.92 -3.21 9.48
CA THR A 79 11.78 -1.80 9.12
C THR A 79 12.23 -1.59 7.68
N LEU A 80 11.50 -0.76 6.95
CA LEU A 80 11.82 -0.30 5.60
C LEU A 80 11.79 1.22 5.58
N ASP A 81 12.86 1.82 5.07
CA ASP A 81 12.91 3.25 4.80
C ASP A 81 13.19 3.47 3.31
N PHE A 82 12.14 3.85 2.60
CA PHE A 82 12.13 4.13 1.16
C PHE A 82 11.83 5.60 0.88
N SER A 83 12.15 6.46 1.86
CA SER A 83 11.94 7.90 1.71
C SER A 83 12.68 8.47 0.50
N GLY A 84 12.04 9.45 -0.14
CA GLY A 84 12.62 10.17 -1.27
C GLY A 84 12.71 9.36 -2.58
N TRP A 85 12.05 8.20 -2.69
CA TRP A 85 11.94 7.55 -3.99
C TRP A 85 11.16 8.44 -4.96
N ASN A 86 11.68 8.61 -6.17
CA ASN A 86 10.94 9.24 -7.25
C ASN A 86 9.95 8.22 -7.85
N THR A 87 8.70 8.29 -7.40
CA THR A 87 7.62 7.40 -7.83
C THR A 87 6.67 8.05 -8.85
N SER A 88 7.03 9.22 -9.39
CA SER A 88 6.15 10.06 -10.23
C SER A 88 5.66 9.42 -11.54
N GLY A 89 6.19 8.27 -11.91
CA GLY A 89 5.75 7.50 -13.08
C GLY A 89 5.02 6.21 -12.76
N ILE A 90 4.77 5.92 -11.46
CA ILE A 90 4.16 4.66 -11.04
C ILE A 90 2.64 4.74 -11.17
N GLU A 91 2.06 3.74 -11.85
CA GLU A 91 0.62 3.60 -12.07
C GLU A 91 0.02 2.46 -11.24
N ASP A 92 0.80 1.41 -10.95
CA ASP A 92 0.35 0.25 -10.18
C ASP A 92 1.22 -0.01 -8.94
N MET A 93 0.61 0.02 -7.74
CA MET A 93 1.21 -0.30 -6.45
C MET A 93 0.49 -1.47 -5.76
N SER A 94 -0.33 -2.23 -6.52
CA SER A 94 -1.13 -3.32 -5.94
C SER A 94 -0.24 -4.38 -5.30
N HIS A 95 -0.65 -4.89 -4.14
CA HIS A 95 0.06 -5.93 -3.39
C HIS A 95 1.55 -5.64 -3.11
N MET A 96 2.00 -4.37 -3.20
CA MET A 96 3.43 -4.03 -3.10
C MET A 96 4.07 -4.55 -1.82
N PHE A 97 3.41 -4.39 -0.68
CA PHE A 97 3.87 -4.86 0.63
C PHE A 97 3.01 -6.01 1.19
N ASP A 98 2.21 -6.65 0.33
CA ASP A 98 1.34 -7.75 0.77
C ASP A 98 2.13 -8.83 1.49
N SER A 99 1.57 -9.31 2.60
CA SER A 99 2.16 -10.35 3.44
C SER A 99 3.54 -10.00 4.06
N CYS A 100 3.84 -8.70 4.23
CA CYS A 100 4.98 -8.26 5.02
C CYS A 100 4.68 -8.37 6.52
N ALA A 101 4.40 -9.58 6.99
CA ALA A 101 3.83 -9.86 8.31
C ALA A 101 4.68 -9.37 9.50
N ASN A 102 6.00 -9.30 9.36
CA ASN A 102 6.92 -8.86 10.42
C ASN A 102 7.32 -7.38 10.32
N LEU A 103 6.81 -6.66 9.32
CA LEU A 103 7.11 -5.24 9.12
C LEU A 103 6.43 -4.40 10.19
N LYS A 104 7.23 -3.68 10.97
CA LYS A 104 6.76 -2.82 12.08
C LYS A 104 6.78 -1.34 11.75
N SER A 105 7.67 -0.93 10.85
CA SER A 105 7.84 0.46 10.45
C SER A 105 8.13 0.55 8.97
N LEU A 106 7.44 1.45 8.30
CA LEU A 106 7.57 1.72 6.87
C LEU A 106 7.57 3.24 6.66
N ASN A 107 8.63 3.77 6.06
CA ASN A 107 8.76 5.17 5.71
C ASN A 107 8.67 5.34 4.19
N LEU A 108 7.61 5.98 3.73
CA LEU A 108 7.31 6.27 2.32
C LEU A 108 7.26 7.78 2.05
N SER A 109 7.89 8.59 2.91
CA SER A 109 7.85 10.04 2.77
C SER A 109 8.47 10.51 1.45
N GLY A 110 7.82 11.47 0.82
CA GLY A 110 8.26 12.01 -0.47
C GLY A 110 7.79 11.24 -1.69
N TRP A 111 6.96 10.20 -1.52
CA TRP A 111 6.39 9.49 -2.67
C TRP A 111 5.35 10.35 -3.39
N ASP A 112 5.46 10.41 -4.72
CA ASP A 112 4.44 10.98 -5.60
C ASP A 112 3.50 9.87 -6.07
N THR A 113 2.26 9.90 -5.59
CA THR A 113 1.23 8.93 -5.95
C THR A 113 0.22 9.45 -6.97
N SER A 114 0.50 10.61 -7.56
CA SER A 114 -0.46 11.31 -8.41
C SER A 114 -0.88 10.58 -9.68
N LYS A 115 -0.09 9.59 -10.13
CA LYS A 115 -0.42 8.75 -11.29
C LYS A 115 -0.93 7.36 -10.93
N VAL A 116 -0.94 7.02 -9.64
CA VAL A 116 -1.34 5.67 -9.21
C VAL A 116 -2.83 5.46 -9.46
N GLU A 117 -3.14 4.41 -10.19
CA GLU A 117 -4.50 3.98 -10.49
C GLU A 117 -4.95 2.77 -9.66
N ASN A 118 -4.00 1.95 -9.20
CA ASN A 118 -4.27 0.70 -8.50
C ASN A 118 -3.47 0.59 -7.19
N MET A 119 -4.19 0.51 -6.06
CA MET A 119 -3.64 0.30 -4.71
C MET A 119 -4.21 -0.96 -4.05
N ASN A 120 -4.83 -1.88 -4.85
CA ASN A 120 -5.43 -3.10 -4.32
C ASN A 120 -4.43 -3.90 -3.48
N GLY A 121 -4.80 -4.26 -2.25
CA GLY A 121 -3.99 -5.11 -1.38
C GLY A 121 -2.61 -4.56 -0.99
N MET A 122 -2.32 -3.27 -1.19
CA MET A 122 -0.96 -2.72 -1.04
C MET A 122 -0.31 -3.06 0.30
N PHE A 123 -1.05 -3.04 1.39
CA PHE A 123 -0.58 -3.36 2.75
C PHE A 123 -1.28 -4.59 3.34
N SER A 124 -1.92 -5.39 2.48
CA SER A 124 -2.65 -6.59 2.89
C SER A 124 -1.77 -7.48 3.78
N THR A 125 -2.33 -7.96 4.89
CA THR A 125 -1.64 -8.84 5.86
C THR A 125 -0.29 -8.32 6.42
N CYS A 126 -0.11 -7.01 6.48
CA CYS A 126 0.95 -6.37 7.26
C CYS A 126 0.57 -6.40 8.75
N VAL A 127 0.49 -7.58 9.34
CA VAL A 127 -0.11 -7.82 10.66
C VAL A 127 0.60 -7.13 11.83
N SER A 128 1.88 -6.77 11.68
CA SER A 128 2.70 -6.15 12.75
C SER A 128 2.84 -4.64 12.65
N ILE A 129 2.30 -4.00 11.60
CA ILE A 129 2.41 -2.56 11.44
C ILE A 129 1.41 -1.85 12.35
N GLU A 130 1.89 -0.90 13.18
CA GLU A 130 1.04 -0.21 14.16
C GLU A 130 0.55 1.15 13.67
N SER A 131 1.29 1.78 12.77
CA SER A 131 0.94 3.05 12.15
C SER A 131 1.55 3.17 10.76
N LEU A 132 0.88 3.91 9.88
CA LEU A 132 1.34 4.29 8.56
C LEU A 132 1.13 5.80 8.39
N ASP A 133 2.17 6.50 7.97
CA ASP A 133 2.05 7.89 7.53
C ASP A 133 1.86 7.89 6.00
N LEU A 134 0.63 8.15 5.58
CA LEU A 134 0.22 8.26 4.19
C LEU A 134 -0.25 9.69 3.87
N SER A 135 0.13 10.65 4.72
CA SER A 135 -0.17 12.07 4.53
C SER A 135 0.46 12.58 3.23
N GLY A 136 -0.27 13.43 2.53
CA GLY A 136 0.19 13.97 1.27
C GLY A 136 0.06 13.04 0.06
N TRP A 137 -0.46 11.81 0.22
CA TRP A 137 -0.76 10.96 -0.93
C TRP A 137 -1.89 11.53 -1.76
N ASN A 138 -1.63 11.65 -3.06
CA ASN A 138 -2.65 12.05 -4.03
C ASN A 138 -3.36 10.81 -4.57
N THR A 139 -4.61 10.59 -4.16
CA THR A 139 -5.41 9.43 -4.56
C THR A 139 -6.42 9.73 -5.67
N SER A 140 -6.37 10.93 -6.25
CA SER A 140 -7.37 11.41 -7.23
C SER A 140 -7.48 10.56 -8.51
N ASN A 141 -6.47 9.77 -8.84
CA ASN A 141 -6.50 8.85 -9.98
C ASN A 141 -6.76 7.40 -9.60
N VAL A 142 -6.81 7.07 -8.29
CA VAL A 142 -7.00 5.70 -7.84
C VAL A 142 -8.39 5.18 -8.16
N LYS A 143 -8.44 4.00 -8.72
CA LYS A 143 -9.66 3.30 -9.16
C LYS A 143 -9.98 2.10 -8.28
N ASP A 144 -8.97 1.41 -7.77
CA ASP A 144 -9.10 0.21 -6.95
C ASP A 144 -8.31 0.34 -5.64
N MET A 145 -9.03 0.25 -4.51
CA MET A 145 -8.52 0.25 -3.13
C MET A 145 -8.94 -1.02 -2.38
N GLY A 146 -9.46 -2.03 -3.08
CA GLY A 146 -9.87 -3.28 -2.45
C GLY A 146 -8.74 -3.93 -1.66
N HIS A 147 -9.05 -4.52 -0.51
CA HIS A 147 -8.09 -5.22 0.35
C HIS A 147 -6.88 -4.39 0.85
N MET A 148 -6.83 -3.07 0.62
CA MET A 148 -5.61 -2.28 0.84
C MET A 148 -5.01 -2.46 2.23
N PHE A 149 -5.81 -2.55 3.26
CA PHE A 149 -5.41 -2.78 4.66
C PHE A 149 -5.97 -4.10 5.23
N TRP A 150 -6.34 -5.04 4.36
CA TRP A 150 -6.90 -6.32 4.80
C TRP A 150 -5.95 -7.04 5.77
N GLY A 151 -6.45 -7.36 6.98
CA GLY A 151 -5.66 -8.08 7.98
C GLY A 151 -4.50 -7.27 8.58
N CYS A 152 -4.52 -5.95 8.52
CA CYS A 152 -3.59 -5.10 9.28
C CYS A 152 -3.98 -5.11 10.76
N GLU A 153 -3.77 -6.26 11.41
CA GLU A 153 -4.31 -6.54 12.75
C GLU A 153 -3.81 -5.59 13.84
N SER A 154 -2.55 -5.13 13.75
CA SER A 154 -1.94 -4.24 14.75
C SER A 154 -2.12 -2.75 14.48
N LEU A 155 -2.70 -2.37 13.34
CA LEU A 155 -2.87 -0.96 12.95
C LEU A 155 -3.81 -0.25 13.92
N LYS A 156 -3.32 0.80 14.59
CA LYS A 156 -4.04 1.54 15.64
C LYS A 156 -4.65 2.84 15.16
N SER A 157 -3.93 3.51 14.27
CA SER A 157 -4.35 4.80 13.72
C SER A 157 -3.99 4.90 12.25
N LEU A 158 -4.85 5.57 11.49
CA LEU A 158 -4.65 5.83 10.08
C LEU A 158 -5.37 7.14 9.73
N ASP A 159 -4.62 8.13 9.27
CA ASP A 159 -5.19 9.38 8.77
C ASP A 159 -5.20 9.35 7.24
N ILE A 160 -6.41 9.21 6.70
CA ILE A 160 -6.72 9.14 5.27
C ILE A 160 -7.97 9.99 4.96
N SER A 161 -8.31 10.91 5.87
CA SER A 161 -9.50 11.76 5.76
C SER A 161 -9.48 12.64 4.50
N ASP A 162 -8.29 13.06 4.07
CA ASP A 162 -8.08 13.92 2.90
C ASP A 162 -8.03 13.17 1.56
N TRP A 163 -8.21 11.84 1.57
CA TRP A 163 -8.13 11.09 0.32
C TRP A 163 -9.27 11.41 -0.64
N GLU A 164 -8.92 11.70 -1.88
CA GLU A 164 -9.88 11.89 -2.98
C GLU A 164 -10.28 10.52 -3.53
N THR A 165 -11.56 10.16 -3.35
CA THR A 165 -12.06 8.81 -3.69
C THR A 165 -13.09 8.80 -4.82
N SER A 166 -13.30 9.94 -5.49
CA SER A 166 -14.36 10.08 -6.50
C SER A 166 -14.22 9.15 -7.71
N ARG A 167 -13.03 8.61 -7.97
CA ARG A 167 -12.78 7.66 -9.06
C ARG A 167 -12.78 6.20 -8.65
N VAL A 168 -12.82 5.92 -7.34
CA VAL A 168 -12.75 4.55 -6.83
C VAL A 168 -14.03 3.79 -7.12
N TYR A 169 -13.91 2.60 -7.68
CA TYR A 169 -15.02 1.71 -7.93
C TYR A 169 -15.00 0.45 -7.06
N ASP A 170 -13.85 0.08 -6.47
CA ASP A 170 -13.70 -1.09 -5.61
C ASP A 170 -13.04 -0.73 -4.27
N MET A 171 -13.75 -1.02 -3.17
CA MET A 171 -13.29 -0.89 -1.78
C MET A 171 -13.57 -2.17 -0.98
N ASN A 172 -13.76 -3.31 -1.68
CA ASN A 172 -14.10 -4.55 -0.98
C ASN A 172 -13.01 -4.94 0.02
N ARG A 173 -13.43 -5.35 1.22
CA ARG A 173 -12.55 -5.80 2.31
C ARG A 173 -11.41 -4.84 2.68
N MET A 174 -11.51 -3.54 2.36
CA MET A 174 -10.41 -2.60 2.55
C MET A 174 -9.87 -2.57 3.97
N PHE A 175 -10.73 -2.67 4.99
CA PHE A 175 -10.36 -2.68 6.41
C PHE A 175 -10.77 -3.99 7.11
N TYR A 176 -10.97 -5.06 6.34
CA TYR A 176 -11.33 -6.36 6.91
C TYR A 176 -10.29 -6.82 7.93
N GLY A 177 -10.71 -7.13 9.16
CA GLY A 177 -9.81 -7.66 10.18
C GLY A 177 -8.81 -6.66 10.77
N CYS A 178 -9.02 -5.35 10.62
CA CYS A 178 -8.25 -4.32 11.32
C CYS A 178 -8.63 -4.30 12.81
N ASN A 179 -8.11 -5.27 13.56
CA ASN A 179 -8.58 -5.59 14.91
C ASN A 179 -8.23 -4.57 15.99
N ASN A 180 -7.28 -3.65 15.75
CA ASN A 180 -6.83 -2.65 16.72
C ASN A 180 -7.02 -1.20 16.24
N LEU A 181 -7.71 -0.99 15.11
CA LEU A 181 -7.98 0.34 14.59
C LEU A 181 -9.01 1.04 15.48
N GLU A 182 -8.59 2.09 16.21
CA GLU A 182 -9.38 2.74 17.24
C GLU A 182 -10.43 3.68 16.66
N SER A 183 -10.06 4.46 15.64
CA SER A 183 -10.95 5.41 14.99
C SER A 183 -10.63 5.54 13.50
N LEU A 184 -11.65 5.90 12.72
CA LEU A 184 -11.50 6.13 11.29
C LEU A 184 -12.52 7.18 10.85
N ASP A 185 -12.03 8.31 10.35
CA ASP A 185 -12.85 9.35 9.74
C ASP A 185 -12.82 9.21 8.22
N LEU A 186 -13.95 8.87 7.64
CA LEU A 186 -14.16 8.74 6.19
C LEU A 186 -15.30 9.65 5.72
N SER A 187 -15.71 10.64 6.51
CA SER A 187 -16.83 11.54 6.23
C SER A 187 -16.60 12.35 4.95
N GLY A 188 -15.33 12.66 4.61
CA GLY A 188 -14.96 13.38 3.40
C GLY A 188 -14.96 12.53 2.11
N TRP A 189 -15.11 11.20 2.22
CA TRP A 189 -14.97 10.34 1.04
C TRP A 189 -16.19 10.41 0.10
N ASN A 190 -15.90 10.56 -1.19
CA ASN A 190 -16.93 10.48 -2.23
C ASN A 190 -17.05 9.03 -2.74
N VAL A 191 -18.10 8.34 -2.30
CA VAL A 191 -18.37 6.94 -2.65
C VAL A 191 -19.35 6.76 -3.81
N SER A 192 -19.68 7.83 -4.54
CA SER A 192 -20.73 7.81 -5.56
C SER A 192 -20.44 6.87 -6.74
N ASN A 193 -19.19 6.56 -7.02
CA ASN A 193 -18.77 5.66 -8.10
C ASN A 193 -18.45 4.23 -7.63
N VAL A 194 -18.42 3.98 -6.31
CA VAL A 194 -18.10 2.68 -5.77
C VAL A 194 -19.19 1.66 -6.13
N LYS A 195 -18.77 0.46 -6.53
CA LYS A 195 -19.65 -0.67 -6.91
C LYS A 195 -19.54 -1.82 -5.93
N ASP A 196 -18.39 -1.97 -5.27
CA ASP A 196 -18.13 -3.07 -4.36
C ASP A 196 -17.55 -2.55 -3.03
N MET A 197 -18.30 -2.74 -1.94
CA MET A 197 -17.90 -2.49 -0.55
C MET A 197 -18.10 -3.74 0.31
N ARG A 198 -18.17 -4.92 -0.31
CA ARG A 198 -18.41 -6.18 0.42
C ARG A 198 -17.39 -6.36 1.53
N SER A 199 -17.89 -6.63 2.74
CA SER A 199 -17.08 -6.92 3.92
C SER A 199 -16.05 -5.83 4.25
N MET A 200 -16.24 -4.58 3.84
CA MET A 200 -15.25 -3.51 3.98
C MET A 200 -14.75 -3.33 5.41
N PHE A 201 -15.63 -3.44 6.40
CA PHE A 201 -15.31 -3.32 7.83
C PHE A 201 -15.57 -4.62 8.61
N SER A 202 -15.73 -5.77 7.92
CA SER A 202 -15.93 -7.04 8.61
C SER A 202 -14.78 -7.33 9.57
N PHE A 203 -15.09 -7.71 10.81
CA PHE A 203 -14.12 -7.96 11.88
C PHE A 203 -13.19 -6.79 12.19
N CYS A 204 -13.45 -5.59 11.69
CA CYS A 204 -12.78 -4.37 12.13
C CYS A 204 -13.35 -3.97 13.50
N LYS A 205 -12.47 -3.69 14.49
CA LYS A 205 -12.94 -3.36 15.85
C LYS A 205 -13.04 -1.86 16.14
N THR A 206 -13.03 -1.02 15.09
CA THR A 206 -13.18 0.41 15.30
C THR A 206 -14.52 0.75 15.95
N GLU A 207 -14.48 1.51 17.05
CA GLU A 207 -15.67 1.99 17.76
C GLU A 207 -16.10 3.37 17.24
N SER A 208 -15.14 4.15 16.75
CA SER A 208 -15.37 5.49 16.18
C SER A 208 -15.16 5.46 14.68
N LEU A 209 -16.26 5.29 13.95
CA LEU A 209 -16.29 5.32 12.47
C LEU A 209 -17.23 6.44 12.05
N ASP A 210 -16.75 7.38 11.21
CA ASP A 210 -17.60 8.43 10.63
C ASP A 210 -17.80 8.20 9.13
N LEU A 211 -19.05 7.96 8.75
CA LEU A 211 -19.53 7.76 7.38
C LEU A 211 -20.61 8.78 6.99
N SER A 212 -20.70 9.91 7.70
CA SER A 212 -21.82 10.85 7.60
C SER A 212 -21.98 11.50 6.20
N GLY A 213 -20.87 11.56 5.44
CA GLY A 213 -20.87 12.10 4.06
C GLY A 213 -21.26 11.10 2.97
N TRP A 214 -21.46 9.81 3.32
CA TRP A 214 -21.61 8.78 2.32
C TRP A 214 -23.01 8.73 1.69
N ASN A 215 -23.05 8.73 0.34
CA ASN A 215 -24.26 8.49 -0.44
C ASN A 215 -24.13 7.15 -1.18
N THR A 216 -24.82 6.12 -0.68
CA THR A 216 -24.81 4.77 -1.23
C THR A 216 -26.04 4.43 -2.08
N SER A 217 -26.76 5.45 -2.59
CA SER A 217 -27.98 5.26 -3.38
C SER A 217 -27.76 4.68 -4.80
N ASN A 218 -26.51 4.48 -5.21
CA ASN A 218 -26.12 4.05 -6.56
C ASN A 218 -26.04 2.53 -6.76
N GLY A 219 -26.62 1.73 -5.84
CA GLY A 219 -26.70 0.27 -5.98
C GLY A 219 -25.39 -0.47 -5.71
N VAL A 220 -24.57 0.07 -4.81
CA VAL A 220 -23.32 -0.55 -4.37
C VAL A 220 -23.58 -1.87 -3.61
N ASP A 221 -22.74 -2.90 -3.83
CA ASP A 221 -22.80 -4.13 -3.04
C ASP A 221 -22.10 -3.92 -1.68
N MET A 222 -22.89 -3.96 -0.60
CA MET A 222 -22.44 -3.82 0.78
C MET A 222 -22.61 -5.10 1.60
N SER A 223 -22.68 -6.27 0.95
CA SER A 223 -22.88 -7.56 1.61
C SER A 223 -21.82 -7.80 2.69
N GLY A 224 -22.28 -8.04 3.93
CA GLY A 224 -21.40 -8.31 5.08
C GLY A 224 -20.54 -7.12 5.53
N MET A 225 -20.80 -5.89 5.08
CA MET A 225 -19.95 -4.72 5.31
C MET A 225 -19.51 -4.53 6.75
N PHE A 226 -20.41 -4.72 7.71
CA PHE A 226 -20.17 -4.55 9.16
C PHE A 226 -20.22 -5.89 9.94
N TYR A 227 -20.04 -7.02 9.29
CA TYR A 227 -20.09 -8.30 9.98
C TYR A 227 -19.00 -8.40 11.05
N GLY A 228 -19.39 -8.61 12.32
CA GLY A 228 -18.44 -8.66 13.44
C GLY A 228 -17.79 -7.33 13.83
N CYS A 229 -18.26 -6.20 13.27
CA CYS A 229 -17.80 -4.85 13.61
C CYS A 229 -18.71 -4.21 14.65
N PRO A 230 -18.17 -3.61 15.75
CA PRO A 230 -18.98 -2.95 16.77
C PRO A 230 -19.47 -1.55 16.36
N ALA A 231 -19.04 -1.03 15.20
CA ALA A 231 -19.43 0.29 14.73
C ALA A 231 -20.94 0.50 14.76
N PRO A 232 -21.41 1.75 15.03
CA PRO A 232 -22.83 2.05 15.22
C PRO A 232 -23.62 2.11 13.91
N TYR A 233 -23.27 1.27 12.94
CA TYR A 233 -23.90 1.23 11.62
C TYR A 233 -24.35 -0.17 11.24
N GLU A 234 -25.36 -0.21 10.40
CA GLU A 234 -25.84 -1.42 9.74
C GLU A 234 -26.30 -1.09 8.32
N VAL A 235 -26.46 -2.12 7.48
CA VAL A 235 -27.01 -1.96 6.12
C VAL A 235 -28.46 -2.43 6.12
N ILE A 236 -29.40 -1.53 5.82
CA ILE A 236 -30.82 -1.83 5.66
C ILE A 236 -31.25 -1.30 4.28
N ASP A 237 -31.90 -2.17 3.49
CA ASP A 237 -32.38 -1.80 2.14
C ASP A 237 -31.32 -1.11 1.28
N ASN A 238 -30.10 -1.65 1.31
CA ASN A 238 -28.93 -1.13 0.60
C ASN A 238 -28.56 0.33 0.99
N LYS A 239 -28.81 0.73 2.23
CA LYS A 239 -28.40 2.01 2.81
C LYS A 239 -27.66 1.78 4.12
N ILE A 240 -26.68 2.63 4.39
CA ILE A 240 -25.99 2.66 5.68
C ILE A 240 -26.86 3.47 6.66
N VAL A 241 -27.22 2.83 7.76
CA VAL A 241 -28.07 3.43 8.80
C VAL A 241 -27.32 3.36 10.13
N LYS A 242 -27.37 4.44 10.89
CA LYS A 242 -26.84 4.47 12.27
C LYS A 242 -27.81 3.75 13.20
N LYS A 243 -27.28 2.82 14.03
CA LYS A 243 -28.04 2.10 15.07
C LYS A 243 -28.48 3.01 16.20
#